data_1e21c010b5462bb5f55f0a4a239cd490
#
_entry.id   1e21c010b5462bb5f55f0a4a239cd490
#
_cell.length_a   1.000
_cell.length_b   1.000
_cell.length_c   1.000
_cell.angle_alpha   90.00
_cell.angle_beta   90.00
_cell.angle_gamma   90.00
#
_symmetry.space_group_name_H-M   'P 1'
#
loop_
_entity.id
_entity.type
_entity.pdbx_description
1 polymer ?
#
loop_
_entity_poly.entity_id
_entity_poly.type
_entity_poly.pdbx_seq_one_letter_code
_entity_poly.pdbx_strand_id
1 'polypeptide(L)'
;TPRGAASSSAAAPTATAAPQPTEAPADSENTAAEPTASKILIAYFTAAENSGVDAVASASYSTVEGTAIGRVRALADFIQDDVGGDLFSIRTVETYPVGINEVIDQAAQEQAANARPELADHIDNLDDYDTIFIGYPNWWGDLPMPVYSFFDEYDLSGKTIIPFNTHNGSRLSRTVQTIQELEPNATVVTDAFTVHESQVPDAKSDIDAWLTDIGFTMQ
;
A
#
# COMPACT_ATOMS: atom_id res chain seq x y z
N THR A 1 42.33 -65.85 -10.63
CA THR A 1 43.67 -66.20 -10.14
C THR A 1 44.77 -65.86 -11.11
N PRO A 2 45.90 -65.43 -10.76
CA PRO A 2 46.38 -64.89 -9.48
C PRO A 2 47.28 -63.63 -9.63
N ARG A 3 47.58 -63.03 -8.47
CA ARG A 3 48.89 -62.59 -7.96
C ARG A 3 49.71 -61.58 -8.75
N GLY A 4 50.35 -60.66 -8.10
CA GLY A 4 51.03 -60.46 -6.82
C GLY A 4 51.69 -59.08 -6.85
N ALA A 5 51.72 -58.49 -5.81
CA ALA A 5 52.75 -58.40 -4.78
C ALA A 5 53.92 -57.46 -5.09
N ALA A 6 54.07 -56.56 -4.18
CA ALA A 6 55.19 -56.17 -3.35
C ALA A 6 56.05 -54.99 -3.85
N SER A 7 56.06 -53.94 -3.10
CA SER A 7 56.89 -53.58 -1.97
C SER A 7 58.17 -52.81 -2.35
N SER A 8 58.41 -51.73 -1.69
CA SER A 8 59.55 -51.28 -0.96
C SER A 8 59.77 -49.76 -1.04
N SER A 9 59.51 -49.09 0.02
CA SER A 9 60.37 -48.42 1.03
C SER A 9 61.58 -47.67 0.49
N ALA A 10 61.67 -46.39 0.78
CA ALA A 10 62.83 -45.71 1.29
C ALA A 10 62.54 -44.30 1.81
N ALA A 11 63.14 -43.96 2.90
CA ALA A 11 62.89 -42.86 3.82
C ALA A 11 63.44 -41.49 3.34
N ALA A 12 62.97 -40.51 4.12
CA ALA A 12 63.19 -39.09 4.21
C ALA A 12 64.60 -38.52 3.97
N PRO A 13 64.76 -37.18 3.84
CA PRO A 13 64.92 -36.38 5.01
C PRO A 13 64.14 -35.01 5.04
N THR A 14 63.95 -34.61 6.27
CA THR A 14 63.47 -33.41 6.85
C THR A 14 64.12 -32.13 6.27
N ALA A 15 63.30 -31.14 5.90
CA ALA A 15 63.74 -29.76 5.72
C ALA A 15 62.84 -28.83 6.55
N THR A 16 63.50 -28.05 7.38
CA THR A 16 62.99 -27.06 8.33
C THR A 16 62.19 -26.00 7.68
N ALA A 17 60.97 -25.77 8.18
CA ALA A 17 60.08 -24.68 7.80
C ALA A 17 60.53 -23.35 8.43
N ALA A 18 60.62 -22.31 7.63
CA ALA A 18 60.74 -20.92 8.07
C ALA A 18 59.34 -20.37 8.44
N PRO A 19 59.25 -19.45 9.41
CA PRO A 19 57.96 -18.93 9.86
C PRO A 19 57.33 -18.03 8.84
N GLN A 20 56.03 -18.30 8.58
CA GLN A 20 55.14 -17.48 7.76
C GLN A 20 54.68 -16.24 8.56
N PRO A 21 54.57 -15.07 7.94
CA PRO A 21 54.02 -13.92 8.62
C PRO A 21 52.54 -14.10 8.94
N THR A 22 52.17 -13.80 10.16
CA THR A 22 50.79 -13.74 10.64
C THR A 22 50.07 -12.60 9.90
N GLU A 23 49.12 -12.92 9.06
CA GLU A 23 48.13 -11.96 8.58
C GLU A 23 47.20 -11.56 9.73
N ALA A 24 47.08 -10.25 9.93
CA ALA A 24 46.13 -9.63 10.83
C ALA A 24 44.69 -9.92 10.36
N PRO A 25 43.73 -10.08 11.27
CA PRO A 25 42.34 -10.25 10.87
C PRO A 25 41.86 -8.99 10.14
N ALA A 26 41.34 -9.18 8.95
CA ALA A 26 40.59 -8.13 8.23
C ALA A 26 39.39 -7.71 9.09
N ASP A 27 39.38 -6.47 9.47
CA ASP A 27 38.17 -5.80 9.99
C ASP A 27 37.02 -6.03 9.02
N SER A 28 36.10 -6.89 9.37
CA SER A 28 34.80 -6.92 8.78
C SER A 28 34.12 -5.63 9.19
N GLU A 29 34.18 -4.61 8.35
CA GLU A 29 33.26 -3.48 8.43
C GLU A 29 31.84 -4.05 8.33
N ASN A 30 31.25 -4.23 9.50
CA ASN A 30 29.81 -4.41 9.63
C ASN A 30 29.18 -3.06 9.27
N THR A 31 28.98 -2.85 7.98
CA THR A 31 28.11 -1.76 7.50
C THR A 31 26.73 -2.14 7.96
N ALA A 32 26.36 -1.67 9.17
CA ALA A 32 24.97 -1.62 9.55
C ALA A 32 24.26 -0.80 8.45
N ALA A 33 23.41 -1.47 7.68
CA ALA A 33 22.52 -0.77 6.76
C ALA A 33 21.77 0.26 7.60
N GLU A 34 21.92 1.53 7.26
CA GLU A 34 21.05 2.56 7.82
C GLU A 34 19.60 2.11 7.61
N PRO A 35 18.71 2.27 8.60
CA PRO A 35 17.31 1.94 8.40
C PRO A 35 16.82 2.78 7.21
N THR A 36 16.56 2.12 6.09
CA THR A 36 15.90 2.77 4.96
C THR A 36 14.58 3.31 5.48
N ALA A 37 14.39 4.62 5.36
CA ALA A 37 13.12 5.24 5.75
C ALA A 37 11.99 4.48 5.08
N SER A 38 10.99 4.05 5.87
CA SER A 38 9.83 3.31 5.35
C SER A 38 9.21 4.10 4.20
N LYS A 39 9.09 3.48 3.04
CA LYS A 39 8.46 4.11 1.89
C LYS A 39 6.95 3.96 1.99
N ILE A 40 6.25 5.06 1.84
CA ILE A 40 4.80 5.14 1.99
C ILE A 40 4.16 5.30 0.61
N LEU A 41 3.17 4.46 0.34
CA LEU A 41 2.25 4.61 -0.78
C LEU A 41 0.88 5.03 -0.25
N ILE A 42 0.26 6.00 -0.87
CA ILE A 42 -1.12 6.42 -0.59
C ILE A 42 -1.96 6.09 -1.82
N ALA A 43 -2.49 4.88 -1.85
CA ALA A 43 -3.39 4.42 -2.89
C ALA A 43 -4.82 4.81 -2.55
N TYR A 44 -5.59 5.31 -3.52
CA TYR A 44 -6.95 5.73 -3.27
C TYR A 44 -7.83 5.58 -4.51
N PHE A 45 -9.11 5.30 -4.28
CA PHE A 45 -10.15 5.32 -5.29
C PHE A 45 -11.12 6.48 -5.04
N THR A 46 -11.44 7.22 -6.08
CA THR A 46 -12.52 8.19 -6.07
C THR A 46 -13.26 8.17 -7.41
N ALA A 47 -14.59 8.15 -7.37
CA ALA A 47 -15.40 8.21 -8.60
C ALA A 47 -15.09 9.47 -9.43
N ALA A 48 -14.70 10.55 -8.77
CA ALA A 48 -14.32 11.80 -9.40
C ALA A 48 -13.24 11.65 -10.47
N GLU A 49 -12.19 10.88 -10.19
CA GLU A 49 -11.08 10.66 -11.12
C GLU A 49 -11.36 9.52 -12.11
N ASN A 50 -12.50 8.84 -11.94
CA ASN A 50 -12.94 7.69 -12.74
C ASN A 50 -14.16 7.99 -13.61
N SER A 51 -14.72 9.19 -13.54
CA SER A 51 -15.95 9.55 -14.29
C SER A 51 -15.69 10.18 -15.67
N GLY A 52 -14.44 10.52 -15.98
CA GLY A 52 -14.08 11.14 -17.26
C GLY A 52 -14.71 12.50 -17.52
N VAL A 53 -15.23 13.16 -16.49
CA VAL A 53 -15.94 14.45 -16.58
C VAL A 53 -15.35 15.48 -15.65
N ASP A 54 -15.74 16.74 -15.90
CA ASP A 54 -15.37 17.89 -15.10
C ASP A 54 -15.78 17.71 -13.62
N ALA A 55 -14.85 18.06 -12.75
CA ALA A 55 -14.93 17.95 -11.30
C ALA A 55 -16.26 18.42 -10.69
N VAL A 56 -16.85 19.47 -11.21
CA VAL A 56 -18.04 20.13 -10.63
C VAL A 56 -19.34 19.32 -10.81
N ALA A 57 -19.35 18.34 -11.69
CA ALA A 57 -20.56 17.60 -12.05
C ALA A 57 -20.77 16.28 -11.28
N SER A 58 -19.82 15.84 -10.48
CA SER A 58 -19.88 14.55 -9.79
C SER A 58 -20.19 14.67 -8.31
N ALA A 59 -21.06 13.81 -7.80
CA ALA A 59 -21.38 13.71 -6.38
C ALA A 59 -20.19 13.33 -5.47
N SER A 60 -19.08 12.93 -6.05
CA SER A 60 -17.86 12.53 -5.34
C SER A 60 -16.91 13.68 -5.03
N TYR A 61 -17.30 14.92 -5.37
CA TYR A 61 -16.47 16.10 -5.16
C TYR A 61 -16.84 16.89 -3.92
N SER A 62 -15.84 17.51 -3.34
CA SER A 62 -15.98 18.60 -2.35
C SER A 62 -15.18 19.80 -2.82
N THR A 63 -15.46 20.96 -2.25
CA THR A 63 -14.63 22.14 -2.45
C THR A 63 -13.69 22.28 -1.27
N VAL A 64 -12.39 22.12 -1.52
CA VAL A 64 -11.33 22.29 -0.55
C VAL A 64 -10.51 23.52 -0.98
N GLU A 65 -10.37 24.50 -0.10
CA GLU A 65 -9.65 25.76 -0.37
C GLU A 65 -10.07 26.46 -1.71
N GLY A 66 -11.36 26.36 -2.06
CA GLY A 66 -11.91 26.96 -3.28
C GLY A 66 -11.73 26.11 -4.54
N THR A 67 -11.13 24.93 -4.45
CA THR A 67 -10.92 24.02 -5.59
C THR A 67 -11.83 22.80 -5.45
N ALA A 68 -12.51 22.43 -6.53
CA ALA A 68 -13.28 21.19 -6.59
C ALA A 68 -12.31 20.00 -6.71
N ILE A 69 -12.41 19.05 -5.80
CA ILE A 69 -11.51 17.90 -5.70
C ILE A 69 -12.30 16.66 -5.29
N GLY A 70 -11.87 15.48 -5.73
CA GLY A 70 -12.42 14.21 -5.25
C GLY A 70 -12.27 14.10 -3.74
N ARG A 71 -13.33 13.65 -3.05
CA ARG A 71 -13.34 13.62 -1.57
C ARG A 71 -12.24 12.76 -0.99
N VAL A 72 -12.07 11.55 -1.52
CA VAL A 72 -11.02 10.65 -1.06
C VAL A 72 -9.63 11.18 -1.46
N ARG A 73 -9.51 11.83 -2.61
CA ARG A 73 -8.28 12.50 -3.04
C ARG A 73 -7.89 13.61 -2.06
N ALA A 74 -8.84 14.43 -1.61
CA ALA A 74 -8.56 15.47 -0.63
C ALA A 74 -8.01 14.90 0.68
N LEU A 75 -8.55 13.76 1.17
CA LEU A 75 -8.00 13.08 2.34
C LEU A 75 -6.59 12.54 2.06
N ALA A 76 -6.36 11.98 0.88
CA ALA A 76 -5.04 11.49 0.48
C ALA A 76 -4.00 12.61 0.43
N ASP A 77 -4.38 13.78 -0.08
CA ASP A 77 -3.51 14.97 -0.11
C ASP A 77 -3.18 15.44 1.32
N PHE A 78 -4.17 15.48 2.24
CA PHE A 78 -3.93 15.82 3.64
C PHE A 78 -2.98 14.84 4.34
N ILE A 79 -3.13 13.54 4.08
CA ILE A 79 -2.21 12.51 4.60
C ILE A 79 -0.82 12.71 4.01
N GLN A 80 -0.71 12.94 2.69
CA GLN A 80 0.57 13.14 2.03
C GLN A 80 1.32 14.36 2.58
N ASP A 81 0.62 15.46 2.85
CA ASP A 81 1.20 16.68 3.42
C ASP A 81 1.88 16.42 4.77
N ASP A 82 1.36 15.48 5.57
CA ASP A 82 1.85 15.19 6.91
C ASP A 82 2.95 14.12 6.94
N VAL A 83 2.78 13.04 6.16
CA VAL A 83 3.66 11.88 6.24
C VAL A 83 4.56 11.71 5.02
N GLY A 84 4.34 12.49 3.98
CA GLY A 84 4.99 12.32 2.68
C GLY A 84 4.48 11.08 1.95
N GLY A 85 5.30 10.54 1.03
CA GLY A 85 4.98 9.35 0.25
C GLY A 85 4.43 9.66 -1.14
N ASP A 86 4.17 8.59 -1.88
CA ASP A 86 3.71 8.66 -3.26
C ASP A 86 2.19 8.44 -3.34
N LEU A 87 1.52 9.28 -4.11
CA LEU A 87 0.08 9.12 -4.39
C LEU A 87 -0.14 8.17 -5.57
N PHE A 88 -1.12 7.28 -5.44
CA PHE A 88 -1.57 6.42 -6.52
C PHE A 88 -3.09 6.42 -6.64
N SER A 89 -3.61 6.96 -7.74
CA SER A 89 -5.04 6.94 -8.04
C SER A 89 -5.42 5.59 -8.65
N ILE A 90 -6.29 4.85 -7.99
CA ILE A 90 -6.88 3.62 -8.54
C ILE A 90 -7.90 4.02 -9.60
N ARG A 91 -7.53 3.86 -10.87
CA ARG A 91 -8.38 4.21 -12.01
C ARG A 91 -8.79 2.97 -12.78
N THR A 92 -10.01 3.00 -13.31
CA THR A 92 -10.57 1.93 -14.13
C THR A 92 -10.49 2.26 -15.61
N VAL A 93 -10.32 1.24 -16.44
CA VAL A 93 -10.33 1.39 -17.92
C VAL A 93 -11.68 1.90 -18.38
N GLU A 94 -12.78 1.34 -17.85
CA GLU A 94 -14.12 1.82 -18.10
C GLU A 94 -14.46 2.93 -17.10
N THR A 95 -14.89 4.09 -17.60
CA THR A 95 -15.22 5.24 -16.75
C THR A 95 -16.58 5.07 -16.09
N TYR A 96 -16.69 5.61 -14.86
CA TYR A 96 -17.97 5.68 -14.16
C TYR A 96 -18.89 6.74 -14.74
N PRO A 97 -20.22 6.57 -14.61
CA PRO A 97 -21.19 7.60 -15.02
C PRO A 97 -21.00 8.92 -14.27
N VAL A 98 -21.52 10.00 -14.85
CA VAL A 98 -21.46 11.36 -14.29
C VAL A 98 -22.53 11.57 -13.21
N GLY A 99 -23.71 10.96 -13.39
CA GLY A 99 -24.85 11.13 -12.50
C GLY A 99 -24.70 10.29 -11.23
N ILE A 100 -25.13 10.87 -10.09
CA ILE A 100 -25.04 10.16 -8.80
C ILE A 100 -25.87 8.86 -8.80
N ASN A 101 -27.06 8.88 -9.35
CA ASN A 101 -27.93 7.70 -9.34
C ASN A 101 -27.34 6.57 -10.19
N GLU A 102 -26.78 6.92 -11.34
CA GLU A 102 -26.14 5.98 -12.24
C GLU A 102 -24.89 5.36 -11.59
N VAL A 103 -24.09 6.14 -10.85
CA VAL A 103 -22.94 5.62 -10.08
C VAL A 103 -23.43 4.68 -8.97
N ILE A 104 -24.47 5.04 -8.23
CA ILE A 104 -25.06 4.21 -7.18
C ILE A 104 -25.57 2.88 -7.75
N ASP A 105 -26.27 2.92 -8.88
CA ASP A 105 -26.81 1.73 -9.54
C ASP A 105 -25.69 0.82 -10.07
N GLN A 106 -24.66 1.41 -10.71
CA GLN A 106 -23.50 0.66 -11.20
C GLN A 106 -22.74 0.01 -10.04
N ALA A 107 -22.45 0.75 -8.97
CA ALA A 107 -21.78 0.23 -7.79
C ALA A 107 -22.53 -0.96 -7.17
N ALA A 108 -23.86 -0.89 -7.09
CA ALA A 108 -24.69 -1.98 -6.60
C ALA A 108 -24.64 -3.22 -7.51
N GLN A 109 -24.65 -3.00 -8.84
CA GLN A 109 -24.54 -4.09 -9.83
C GLN A 109 -23.15 -4.75 -9.77
N GLU A 110 -22.09 -3.97 -9.69
CA GLU A 110 -20.72 -4.48 -9.55
C GLU A 110 -20.57 -5.31 -8.29
N GLN A 111 -21.07 -4.82 -7.14
CA GLN A 111 -21.03 -5.57 -5.89
C GLN A 111 -21.83 -6.88 -5.98
N ALA A 112 -23.04 -6.83 -6.54
CA ALA A 112 -23.88 -8.03 -6.70
C ALA A 112 -23.26 -9.07 -7.64
N ALA A 113 -22.51 -8.63 -8.65
CA ALA A 113 -21.80 -9.47 -9.61
C ALA A 113 -20.41 -9.92 -9.09
N ASN A 114 -19.96 -9.41 -7.94
CA ASN A 114 -18.58 -9.55 -7.47
C ASN A 114 -17.57 -9.18 -8.57
N ALA A 115 -17.84 -8.08 -9.26
CA ALA A 115 -17.07 -7.63 -10.41
C ALA A 115 -15.63 -7.27 -10.04
N ARG A 116 -14.76 -7.31 -11.04
CA ARG A 116 -13.38 -6.84 -10.94
C ARG A 116 -13.13 -5.90 -12.10
N PRO A 117 -13.49 -4.60 -11.96
CA PRO A 117 -13.20 -3.61 -12.99
C PRO A 117 -11.71 -3.61 -13.32
N GLU A 118 -11.38 -3.60 -14.62
CA GLU A 118 -9.99 -3.57 -15.09
C GLU A 118 -9.35 -2.24 -14.69
N LEU A 119 -8.14 -2.30 -14.10
CA LEU A 119 -7.40 -1.11 -13.71
C LEU A 119 -6.66 -0.51 -14.91
N ALA A 120 -6.65 0.81 -15.00
CA ALA A 120 -6.01 1.55 -16.08
C ALA A 120 -4.53 1.84 -15.82
N ASP A 121 -4.15 1.95 -14.57
CA ASP A 121 -2.79 2.25 -14.15
C ASP A 121 -2.28 1.19 -13.19
N HIS A 122 -0.96 0.95 -13.23
CA HIS A 122 -0.30 -0.10 -12.48
C HIS A 122 0.92 0.41 -11.73
N ILE A 123 1.23 -0.23 -10.59
CA ILE A 123 2.41 0.06 -9.77
C ILE A 123 3.51 -0.91 -10.14
N ASP A 124 4.60 -0.42 -10.74
CA ASP A 124 5.72 -1.25 -11.17
C ASP A 124 6.67 -1.66 -10.03
N ASN A 125 6.66 -0.90 -8.93
CA ASN A 125 7.66 -0.99 -7.86
C ASN A 125 7.03 -1.13 -6.47
N LEU A 126 5.95 -1.93 -6.34
CA LEU A 126 5.25 -2.12 -5.07
C LEU A 126 6.16 -2.61 -3.94
N ASP A 127 7.18 -3.39 -4.25
CA ASP A 127 8.14 -3.92 -3.28
C ASP A 127 8.95 -2.82 -2.55
N ASP A 128 9.01 -1.62 -3.13
CA ASP A 128 9.68 -0.48 -2.50
C ASP A 128 8.92 0.07 -1.28
N TYR A 129 7.64 -0.25 -1.13
CA TYR A 129 6.76 0.32 -0.11
C TYR A 129 6.53 -0.67 1.04
N ASP A 130 6.68 -0.19 2.28
CA ASP A 130 6.41 -0.96 3.49
C ASP A 130 5.02 -0.64 4.07
N THR A 131 4.56 0.58 3.83
CA THR A 131 3.29 1.11 4.35
C THR A 131 2.40 1.57 3.20
N ILE A 132 1.19 1.06 3.19
CA ILE A 132 0.18 1.36 2.17
C ILE A 132 -1.03 1.97 2.86
N PHE A 133 -1.25 3.27 2.67
CA PHE A 133 -2.55 3.85 2.95
C PHE A 133 -3.51 3.45 1.82
N ILE A 134 -4.73 3.06 2.18
CA ILE A 134 -5.77 2.70 1.20
C ILE A 134 -7.03 3.51 1.44
N GLY A 135 -7.36 4.39 0.48
CA GLY A 135 -8.47 5.32 0.53
C GLY A 135 -9.64 4.94 -0.36
N TYR A 136 -10.86 5.02 0.15
CA TYR A 136 -12.06 4.67 -0.61
C TYR A 136 -13.33 5.33 -0.07
N PRO A 137 -14.35 5.58 -0.91
CA PRO A 137 -15.68 5.85 -0.43
C PRO A 137 -16.34 4.54 0.05
N ASN A 138 -17.09 4.58 1.14
CA ASN A 138 -17.88 3.44 1.55
C ASN A 138 -19.10 3.29 0.62
N TRP A 139 -19.10 2.27 -0.22
CA TRP A 139 -20.18 1.96 -1.14
C TRP A 139 -20.93 0.71 -0.68
N TRP A 140 -22.22 0.87 -0.40
CA TRP A 140 -23.09 -0.23 0.02
C TRP A 140 -22.57 -1.01 1.23
N GLY A 141 -21.90 -0.33 2.16
CA GLY A 141 -21.37 -0.92 3.39
C GLY A 141 -20.09 -1.70 3.22
N ASP A 142 -19.44 -1.59 2.06
CA ASP A 142 -18.21 -2.30 1.74
C ASP A 142 -17.28 -1.45 0.85
N LEU A 143 -16.18 -2.06 0.39
CA LEU A 143 -15.24 -1.46 -0.55
C LEU A 143 -15.87 -1.34 -1.95
N PRO A 144 -15.57 -0.29 -2.72
CA PRO A 144 -15.83 -0.25 -4.15
C PRO A 144 -15.11 -1.38 -4.89
N MET A 145 -15.70 -1.92 -5.94
CA MET A 145 -15.12 -3.06 -6.66
C MET A 145 -13.75 -2.78 -7.30
N PRO A 146 -13.40 -1.56 -7.75
CA PRO A 146 -12.03 -1.25 -8.17
C PRO A 146 -10.98 -1.44 -7.07
N VAL A 147 -11.35 -1.26 -5.80
CA VAL A 147 -10.45 -1.54 -4.67
C VAL A 147 -10.23 -3.04 -4.48
N TYR A 148 -11.25 -3.86 -4.74
CA TYR A 148 -11.07 -5.32 -4.82
C TYR A 148 -10.15 -5.72 -5.96
N SER A 149 -10.28 -5.07 -7.15
CA SER A 149 -9.35 -5.29 -8.26
C SER A 149 -7.91 -4.96 -7.88
N PHE A 150 -7.70 -3.89 -7.13
CA PHE A 150 -6.39 -3.52 -6.59
C PHE A 150 -5.81 -4.61 -5.69
N PHE A 151 -6.58 -5.13 -4.74
CA PHE A 151 -6.12 -6.23 -3.86
C PHE A 151 -5.93 -7.56 -4.61
N ASP A 152 -6.69 -7.81 -5.68
CA ASP A 152 -6.49 -9.00 -6.51
C ASP A 152 -5.21 -8.91 -7.38
N GLU A 153 -4.76 -7.70 -7.70
CA GLU A 153 -3.58 -7.46 -8.55
C GLU A 153 -2.27 -7.49 -7.75
N TYR A 154 -2.30 -7.01 -6.50
CA TYR A 154 -1.09 -6.80 -5.71
C TYR A 154 -1.04 -7.69 -4.47
N ASP A 155 0.11 -8.35 -4.26
CA ASP A 155 0.41 -9.07 -3.02
C ASP A 155 0.97 -8.09 -1.98
N LEU A 156 0.19 -7.78 -0.94
CA LEU A 156 0.58 -6.89 0.14
C LEU A 156 1.11 -7.64 1.37
N SER A 157 1.47 -8.92 1.24
CA SER A 157 2.02 -9.72 2.32
C SER A 157 3.23 -9.04 2.97
N GLY A 158 3.22 -8.99 4.31
CA GLY A 158 4.28 -8.37 5.10
C GLY A 158 4.25 -6.85 5.18
N LYS A 159 3.37 -6.18 4.44
CA LYS A 159 3.21 -4.72 4.47
C LYS A 159 2.21 -4.30 5.55
N THR A 160 2.26 -3.02 5.92
CA THR A 160 1.26 -2.39 6.80
C THR A 160 0.22 -1.67 5.94
N ILE A 161 -1.05 -2.02 6.11
CA ILE A 161 -2.18 -1.40 5.41
C ILE A 161 -2.93 -0.49 6.38
N ILE A 162 -3.13 0.76 6.00
CA ILE A 162 -3.78 1.79 6.82
C ILE A 162 -5.01 2.32 6.07
N PRO A 163 -6.23 1.86 6.41
CA PRO A 163 -7.42 2.28 5.71
C PRO A 163 -7.88 3.68 6.11
N PHE A 164 -8.42 4.43 5.12
CA PHE A 164 -9.14 5.67 5.35
C PHE A 164 -10.33 5.79 4.40
N ASN A 165 -11.45 6.34 4.86
CA ASN A 165 -12.63 6.41 4.01
C ASN A 165 -13.49 7.65 4.20
N THR A 166 -14.33 7.89 3.18
CA THR A 166 -15.47 8.79 3.26
C THR A 166 -16.77 7.99 3.26
N HIS A 167 -17.80 8.52 3.89
CA HIS A 167 -19.10 7.88 3.96
C HIS A 167 -20.25 8.89 4.00
N ASN A 168 -21.47 8.41 3.74
CA ASN A 168 -22.71 9.17 3.96
C ASN A 168 -23.57 8.49 5.04
N GLY A 169 -23.02 8.44 6.29
CA GLY A 169 -23.69 7.84 7.45
C GLY A 169 -23.28 6.40 7.78
N SER A 170 -22.70 5.63 6.86
CA SER A 170 -22.35 4.21 7.04
C SER A 170 -21.02 3.99 7.80
N ARG A 171 -20.21 5.04 7.98
CA ARG A 171 -18.89 4.94 8.61
C ARG A 171 -18.00 3.88 7.93
N LEU A 172 -17.24 3.11 8.71
CA LEU A 172 -16.38 2.04 8.18
C LEU A 172 -17.18 0.79 7.75
N SER A 173 -18.37 0.56 8.34
CA SER A 173 -19.12 -0.69 8.12
C SER A 173 -18.21 -1.92 8.30
N ARG A 174 -18.16 -2.83 7.31
CA ARG A 174 -17.30 -4.01 7.32
C ARG A 174 -15.95 -3.83 6.60
N THR A 175 -15.68 -2.66 6.04
CA THR A 175 -14.55 -2.47 5.09
C THR A 175 -13.19 -2.87 5.66
N VAL A 176 -12.90 -2.56 6.93
CA VAL A 176 -11.63 -2.96 7.57
C VAL A 176 -11.54 -4.48 7.69
N GLN A 177 -12.64 -5.14 8.07
CA GLN A 177 -12.70 -6.61 8.11
C GLN A 177 -12.51 -7.20 6.71
N THR A 178 -13.14 -6.62 5.70
CA THR A 178 -12.97 -7.04 4.31
C THR A 178 -11.49 -6.97 3.88
N ILE A 179 -10.78 -5.88 4.21
CA ILE A 179 -9.35 -5.76 3.92
C ILE A 179 -8.54 -6.85 4.63
N GLN A 180 -8.84 -7.14 5.89
CA GLN A 180 -8.17 -8.23 6.64
C GLN A 180 -8.43 -9.62 6.02
N GLU A 181 -9.62 -9.83 5.48
CA GLU A 181 -9.98 -11.08 4.78
C GLU A 181 -9.26 -11.21 3.42
N LEU A 182 -9.09 -10.10 2.70
CA LEU A 182 -8.39 -10.07 1.41
C LEU A 182 -6.86 -10.20 1.58
N GLU A 183 -6.31 -9.58 2.61
CA GLU A 183 -4.87 -9.51 2.87
C GLU A 183 -4.48 -10.15 4.22
N PRO A 184 -4.67 -11.46 4.38
CA PRO A 184 -4.47 -12.14 5.67
C PRO A 184 -3.02 -12.18 6.14
N ASN A 185 -2.07 -11.90 5.23
CA ASN A 185 -0.64 -11.87 5.52
C ASN A 185 -0.07 -10.45 5.70
N ALA A 186 -0.91 -9.42 5.55
CA ALA A 186 -0.55 -8.03 5.83
C ALA A 186 -0.93 -7.65 7.27
N THR A 187 -0.34 -6.58 7.77
CA THR A 187 -0.75 -5.96 9.04
C THR A 187 -1.76 -4.86 8.74
N VAL A 188 -3.03 -5.07 9.04
CA VAL A 188 -4.08 -4.06 8.83
C VAL A 188 -4.30 -3.26 10.10
N VAL A 189 -4.10 -1.94 10.04
CA VAL A 189 -4.41 -1.01 11.13
C VAL A 189 -5.92 -0.91 11.27
N THR A 190 -6.44 -1.30 12.43
CA THR A 190 -7.90 -1.33 12.67
C THR A 190 -8.46 0.01 13.12
N ASP A 191 -7.61 0.91 13.61
CA ASP A 191 -7.95 2.30 13.91
C ASP A 191 -7.90 3.12 12.61
N ALA A 192 -8.85 2.86 11.73
CA ALA A 192 -8.95 3.45 10.40
C ALA A 192 -9.62 4.84 10.46
N PHE A 193 -9.16 5.75 9.62
CA PHE A 193 -9.80 7.06 9.52
C PHE A 193 -11.14 6.97 8.79
N THR A 194 -12.15 7.66 9.31
CA THR A 194 -13.47 7.71 8.68
C THR A 194 -14.12 9.07 8.89
N VAL A 195 -14.62 9.67 7.83
CA VAL A 195 -15.23 10.99 7.88
C VAL A 195 -16.49 11.06 7.02
N HIS A 196 -17.51 11.78 7.52
CA HIS A 196 -18.70 12.03 6.71
C HIS A 196 -18.35 12.93 5.52
N GLU A 197 -18.89 12.62 4.36
CA GLU A 197 -18.56 13.29 3.09
C GLU A 197 -18.68 14.82 3.12
N SER A 198 -19.63 15.37 3.91
CA SER A 198 -19.78 16.81 4.07
C SER A 198 -18.71 17.49 4.93
N GLN A 199 -17.94 16.70 5.68
CA GLN A 199 -16.90 17.20 6.59
C GLN A 199 -15.50 17.11 5.99
N VAL A 200 -15.36 16.52 4.80
CA VAL A 200 -14.07 16.37 4.12
C VAL A 200 -13.29 17.69 4.00
N PRO A 201 -13.90 18.85 3.67
CA PRO A 201 -13.15 20.10 3.57
C PRO A 201 -12.46 20.55 4.85
N ASP A 202 -13.00 20.12 6.01
CA ASP A 202 -12.52 20.53 7.34
C ASP A 202 -11.77 19.39 8.07
N ALA A 203 -11.49 18.26 7.38
CA ALA A 203 -10.96 17.05 7.98
C ALA A 203 -9.45 17.09 8.33
N LYS A 204 -8.71 18.12 7.91
CA LYS A 204 -7.24 18.16 8.09
C LYS A 204 -6.82 17.97 9.54
N SER A 205 -7.42 18.70 10.48
CA SER A 205 -7.06 18.58 11.90
C SER A 205 -7.39 17.22 12.50
N ASP A 206 -8.45 16.57 12.03
CA ASP A 206 -8.83 15.24 12.50
C ASP A 206 -7.87 14.17 11.95
N ILE A 207 -7.37 14.36 10.72
CA ILE A 207 -6.32 13.53 10.12
C ILE A 207 -5.01 13.68 10.90
N ASP A 208 -4.60 14.90 11.23
CA ASP A 208 -3.39 15.18 12.00
C ASP A 208 -3.42 14.44 13.34
N ALA A 209 -4.55 14.54 14.05
CA ALA A 209 -4.73 13.84 15.32
C ALA A 209 -4.69 12.32 15.15
N TRP A 210 -5.43 11.78 14.17
CA TRP A 210 -5.45 10.35 13.87
C TRP A 210 -4.07 9.82 13.49
N LEU A 211 -3.32 10.49 12.62
CA LEU A 211 -1.96 10.08 12.23
C LEU A 211 -1.04 10.02 13.45
N THR A 212 -1.14 11.00 14.36
CA THR A 212 -0.40 10.99 15.62
C THR A 212 -0.78 9.79 16.49
N ASP A 213 -2.08 9.50 16.63
CA ASP A 213 -2.59 8.40 17.45
C ASP A 213 -2.14 7.03 16.94
N ILE A 214 -2.03 6.85 15.62
CA ILE A 214 -1.49 5.62 14.99
C ILE A 214 0.04 5.60 14.87
N GLY A 215 0.73 6.60 15.38
CA GLY A 215 2.19 6.59 15.57
C GLY A 215 3.03 7.31 14.51
N PHE A 216 2.41 8.11 13.63
CA PHE A 216 3.16 8.96 12.69
C PHE A 216 3.63 10.24 13.35
N THR A 217 4.82 10.68 12.94
CA THR A 217 5.35 12.02 13.29
C THR A 217 5.16 12.93 12.09
N MET A 218 4.48 14.03 12.30
CA MET A 218 4.24 15.04 11.26
C MET A 218 5.54 15.67 10.79
N GLN A 219 5.64 15.95 9.50
CA GLN A 219 6.78 16.63 8.89
C GLN A 219 6.73 18.14 9.09
#